data_a05044fed9decad8441bdee4dfd45a28
#
_entry.id   a05044fed9decad8441bdee4dfd45a28
#
_cell.length_a   1.000
_cell.length_b   1.000
_cell.length_c   1.000
_cell.angle_alpha   90.00
_cell.angle_beta   90.00
_cell.angle_gamma   90.00
#
_symmetry.space_group_name_H-M   'P 1'
#
loop_
_entity.id
_entity.type
_entity.pdbx_description
1 polymer ?
#
loop_
_entity_poly.entity_id
_entity_poly.type
_entity_poly.pdbx_seq_one_letter_code
_entity_poly.pdbx_strand_id
1 'polypeptide(L)'
;MIEYNDIRSLHLEISTRCNAACPECPRNFHGVDIIDTYPVTDMTLVQAKTIFTPQFLQQIDNVLINGNYGDFITARDGLAIVEYFKETNPKLRIEISTNASGRPNWWTRLGELGVTVDFRIDGLADTHHLYR
;
A
#
# COMPACT_ATOMS: atom_id res chain seq x y z
N MET A 1 -14.16 11.25 -22.72
CA MET A 1 -14.60 10.88 -21.35
C MET A 1 -14.03 9.49 -21.09
N ILE A 2 -13.46 9.20 -19.93
CA ILE A 2 -12.97 7.84 -19.61
C ILE A 2 -14.17 7.05 -19.12
N GLU A 3 -14.44 5.93 -19.76
CA GLU A 3 -15.51 5.02 -19.37
C GLU A 3 -14.99 3.95 -18.41
N TYR A 4 -15.86 3.29 -17.65
CA TYR A 4 -15.48 2.22 -16.72
C TYR A 4 -14.63 1.14 -17.38
N ASN A 5 -14.97 0.76 -18.59
CA ASN A 5 -14.23 -0.25 -19.35
C ASN A 5 -12.86 0.20 -19.86
N ASP A 6 -12.51 1.49 -19.72
CA ASP A 6 -11.21 2.03 -20.11
C ASP A 6 -10.21 2.03 -18.95
N ILE A 7 -10.66 1.77 -17.72
CA ILE A 7 -9.80 1.76 -16.54
C ILE A 7 -8.82 0.59 -16.64
N ARG A 8 -7.52 0.87 -16.58
CA ARG A 8 -6.42 -0.11 -16.64
C ARG A 8 -5.47 -0.04 -15.45
N SER A 9 -5.49 1.05 -14.73
CA SER A 9 -4.59 1.26 -13.60
C SER A 9 -5.35 1.76 -12.39
N LEU A 10 -4.93 1.30 -11.22
CA LEU A 10 -5.51 1.67 -9.93
C LEU A 10 -4.40 2.19 -9.01
N HIS A 11 -4.62 3.34 -8.39
CA HIS A 11 -3.87 3.76 -7.22
C HIS A 11 -4.73 3.50 -5.99
N LEU A 12 -4.19 2.75 -5.04
CA LEU A 12 -4.93 2.24 -3.90
C LEU A 12 -4.21 2.56 -2.59
N GLU A 13 -4.92 3.15 -1.66
CA GLU A 13 -4.50 3.30 -0.27
C GLU A 13 -5.33 2.37 0.61
N ILE A 14 -4.72 1.33 1.15
CA ILE A 14 -5.43 0.31 1.94
C ILE A 14 -5.39 0.56 3.44
N SER A 15 -4.61 1.53 3.87
CA SER A 15 -4.49 1.91 5.28
C SER A 15 -4.21 3.40 5.40
N THR A 16 -4.76 4.02 6.44
CA THR A 16 -4.36 5.36 6.90
C THR A 16 -3.41 5.29 8.09
N ARG A 17 -2.93 4.09 8.46
CA ARG A 17 -1.92 3.89 9.51
C ARG A 17 -0.53 3.98 8.92
N CYS A 18 0.39 4.57 9.66
CA CYS A 18 1.81 4.50 9.40
C CYS A 18 2.55 4.51 10.73
N ASN A 19 3.66 3.83 10.81
CA ASN A 19 4.53 3.79 11.99
C ASN A 19 5.74 4.72 11.87
N ALA A 20 5.84 5.50 10.80
CA ALA A 20 6.84 6.54 10.61
C ALA A 20 6.25 7.94 10.88
N ALA A 21 7.10 8.86 11.28
CA ALA A 21 6.77 10.26 11.59
C ALA A 21 7.54 11.24 10.69
N CYS A 22 7.62 10.94 9.39
CA CYS A 22 8.39 11.76 8.44
C CYS A 22 7.93 13.22 8.47
N PRO A 23 8.85 14.19 8.61
CA PRO A 23 8.52 15.61 8.82
C PRO A 23 7.68 16.24 7.71
N GLU A 24 7.89 15.82 6.46
CA GLU A 24 7.17 16.32 5.29
C GLU A 24 5.91 15.51 4.93
N CYS A 25 5.56 14.53 5.78
CA CYS A 25 4.37 13.74 5.55
C CYS A 25 3.10 14.50 5.95
N PRO A 26 2.05 14.56 5.11
CA PRO A 26 0.82 15.27 5.43
C PRO A 26 0.05 14.71 6.63
N ARG A 27 0.44 13.53 7.16
CA ARG A 27 -0.08 12.95 8.40
C ARG A 27 0.39 13.68 9.65
N ASN A 28 1.55 14.31 9.57
CA ASN A 28 2.24 14.85 10.73
C ASN A 28 2.37 16.36 10.62
N PHE A 29 2.43 17.01 11.77
CA PHE A 29 2.87 18.38 11.84
C PHE A 29 4.38 18.38 12.17
N HIS A 30 5.19 18.52 11.14
CA HIS A 30 6.66 18.49 11.20
C HIS A 30 7.26 17.26 11.92
N GLY A 31 6.63 16.10 11.82
CA GLY A 31 7.10 14.86 12.45
C GLY A 31 6.85 14.75 13.95
N VAL A 32 6.20 15.74 14.55
CA VAL A 32 5.98 15.79 16.03
C VAL A 32 4.59 15.28 16.40
N ASP A 33 3.57 15.86 15.80
CA ASP A 33 2.18 15.53 16.13
C ASP A 33 1.48 14.88 14.93
N ILE A 34 0.72 13.83 15.20
CA ILE A 34 -0.16 13.24 14.19
C ILE A 34 -1.38 14.15 14.06
N ILE A 35 -1.71 14.53 12.83
CA ILE A 35 -2.94 15.25 12.54
C ILE A 35 -4.11 14.28 12.71
N ASP A 36 -4.87 14.40 13.78
CA ASP A 36 -5.95 13.51 14.18
C ASP A 36 -7.28 13.74 13.41
N THR A 37 -7.29 14.67 12.46
CA THR A 37 -8.45 14.93 11.59
C THR A 37 -8.74 13.78 10.60
N TYR A 38 -7.79 12.87 10.39
CA TYR A 38 -7.98 11.73 9.50
C TYR A 38 -8.40 10.49 10.28
N PRO A 39 -9.45 9.77 9.84
CA PRO A 39 -9.82 8.53 10.48
C PRO A 39 -8.70 7.49 10.33
N VAL A 40 -8.35 6.83 11.44
CA VAL A 40 -7.39 5.72 11.41
C VAL A 40 -8.14 4.44 11.04
N THR A 41 -7.96 3.99 9.81
CA THR A 41 -8.71 2.86 9.25
C THR A 41 -7.83 1.97 8.36
N ASP A 42 -8.25 0.74 8.21
CA ASP A 42 -7.70 -0.23 7.27
C ASP A 42 -8.82 -0.77 6.38
N MET A 43 -8.53 -0.98 5.11
CA MET A 43 -9.39 -1.78 4.24
C MET A 43 -9.31 -3.24 4.66
N THR A 44 -10.47 -3.86 4.89
CA THR A 44 -10.54 -5.30 5.15
C THR A 44 -10.55 -6.10 3.85
N LEU A 45 -10.16 -7.37 3.90
CA LEU A 45 -10.26 -8.27 2.75
C LEU A 45 -11.70 -8.39 2.23
N VAL A 46 -12.69 -8.35 3.13
CA VAL A 46 -14.12 -8.39 2.75
C VAL A 46 -14.49 -7.16 1.93
N GLN A 47 -14.10 -5.98 2.37
CA GLN A 47 -14.32 -4.74 1.62
C GLN A 47 -13.60 -4.77 0.27
N ALA A 48 -12.34 -5.22 0.24
CA ALA A 48 -11.59 -5.36 -1.00
C ALA A 48 -12.29 -6.28 -2.00
N LYS A 49 -12.78 -7.44 -1.57
CA LYS A 49 -13.54 -8.37 -2.43
C LYS A 49 -14.86 -7.80 -2.92
N THR A 50 -15.50 -6.95 -2.14
CA THR A 50 -16.76 -6.28 -2.53
C THR A 50 -16.52 -5.19 -3.57
N ILE A 51 -15.46 -4.39 -3.38
CA ILE A 51 -15.15 -3.25 -4.25
C ILE A 51 -14.47 -3.73 -5.54
N PHE A 52 -13.46 -4.57 -5.42
CA PHE A 52 -12.64 -5.07 -6.53
C PHE A 52 -13.12 -6.47 -6.94
N THR A 53 -14.20 -6.50 -7.69
CA THR A 53 -14.76 -7.77 -8.19
C THR A 53 -13.77 -8.50 -9.10
N PRO A 54 -13.88 -9.83 -9.25
CA PRO A 54 -13.03 -10.57 -10.18
C PRO A 54 -13.07 -10.01 -11.61
N GLN A 55 -14.22 -9.55 -12.07
CA GLN A 55 -14.37 -8.94 -13.39
C GLN A 55 -13.53 -7.67 -13.50
N PHE A 56 -13.58 -6.80 -12.49
CA PHE A 56 -12.79 -5.58 -12.48
C PHE A 56 -11.28 -5.87 -12.41
N LEU A 57 -10.87 -6.80 -11.55
CA LEU A 57 -9.46 -7.18 -11.43
C LEU A 57 -8.89 -7.78 -12.72
N GLN A 58 -9.69 -8.50 -13.50
CA GLN A 58 -9.28 -9.04 -14.79
C GLN A 58 -9.19 -7.97 -15.90
N GLN A 59 -9.85 -6.83 -15.70
CA GLN A 59 -9.83 -5.71 -16.64
C GLN A 59 -8.57 -4.84 -16.48
N ILE A 60 -8.03 -4.71 -15.26
CA ILE A 60 -6.92 -3.81 -14.97
C ILE A 60 -5.56 -4.48 -15.16
N ASP A 61 -4.56 -3.69 -15.51
CA ASP A 61 -3.19 -4.14 -15.77
C ASP A 61 -2.24 -3.85 -14.61
N ASN A 62 -2.52 -2.78 -13.83
CA ASN A 62 -1.62 -2.30 -12.80
C ASN A 62 -2.37 -1.86 -11.54
N VAL A 63 -1.78 -2.15 -10.39
CA VAL A 63 -2.14 -1.57 -9.10
C VAL A 63 -0.90 -0.99 -8.44
N LEU A 64 -0.95 0.29 -8.10
CA LEU A 64 0.01 0.94 -7.24
C LEU A 64 -0.59 1.06 -5.84
N ILE A 65 0.02 0.40 -4.88
CA ILE A 65 -0.34 0.53 -3.46
C ILE A 65 0.66 1.49 -2.82
N ASN A 66 0.24 2.73 -2.66
CA ASN A 66 1.05 3.78 -2.06
C ASN A 66 0.14 4.70 -1.25
N GLY A 67 0.44 4.86 0.04
CA GLY A 67 -0.35 5.69 0.92
C GLY A 67 0.18 7.12 0.99
N ASN A 68 -0.71 8.11 0.86
CA ASN A 68 -0.42 9.49 1.26
C ASN A 68 -0.53 9.64 2.78
N TYR A 69 -1.36 8.83 3.43
CA TYR A 69 -1.64 8.90 4.86
C TYR A 69 -1.22 7.65 5.63
N GLY A 70 -1.00 6.55 4.96
CA GLY A 70 -0.66 5.29 5.58
C GLY A 70 0.49 4.56 4.89
N ASP A 71 0.84 3.42 5.44
CA ASP A 71 1.81 2.51 4.83
C ASP A 71 1.21 1.10 4.74
N PHE A 72 1.41 0.46 3.60
CA PHE A 72 0.96 -0.91 3.32
C PHE A 72 1.33 -1.88 4.46
N ILE A 73 2.55 -1.76 4.99
CA ILE A 73 3.07 -2.71 5.99
C ILE A 73 2.28 -2.68 7.30
N THR A 74 1.55 -1.62 7.57
CA THR A 74 0.72 -1.48 8.78
C THR A 74 -0.71 -2.01 8.59
N ALA A 75 -1.17 -2.18 7.36
CA ALA A 75 -2.49 -2.69 7.04
C ALA A 75 -2.67 -4.13 7.55
N ARG A 76 -3.75 -4.38 8.28
CA ARG A 76 -4.00 -5.71 8.87
C ARG A 76 -4.13 -6.78 7.79
N ASP A 77 -4.95 -6.53 6.79
CA ASP A 77 -5.28 -7.47 5.72
C ASP A 77 -4.47 -7.22 4.44
N GLY A 78 -3.40 -6.39 4.50
CA GLY A 78 -2.65 -5.94 3.33
C GLY A 78 -2.16 -7.09 2.46
N LEU A 79 -1.49 -8.07 3.06
CA LEU A 79 -1.00 -9.24 2.32
C LEU A 79 -2.14 -10.07 1.72
N ALA A 80 -3.20 -10.31 2.48
CA ALA A 80 -4.35 -11.09 2.00
C ALA A 80 -5.08 -10.40 0.84
N ILE A 81 -5.12 -9.07 0.81
CA ILE A 81 -5.66 -8.30 -0.31
C ILE A 81 -4.80 -8.49 -1.56
N VAL A 82 -3.48 -8.42 -1.42
CA VAL A 82 -2.55 -8.66 -2.54
C VAL A 82 -2.65 -10.10 -3.05
N GLU A 83 -2.74 -11.07 -2.15
CA GLU A 83 -2.97 -12.49 -2.53
C GLU A 83 -4.26 -12.64 -3.32
N TYR A 84 -5.36 -12.09 -2.85
CA TYR A 84 -6.63 -12.11 -3.57
C TYR A 84 -6.52 -11.50 -4.97
N PHE A 85 -5.82 -10.38 -5.11
CA PHE A 85 -5.62 -9.73 -6.41
C PHE A 85 -4.82 -10.63 -7.36
N LYS A 86 -3.73 -11.22 -6.89
CA LYS A 86 -2.87 -12.11 -7.67
C LYS A 86 -3.52 -13.46 -7.99
N GLU A 87 -4.32 -14.01 -7.09
CA GLU A 87 -5.12 -15.22 -7.32
C GLU A 87 -6.19 -14.97 -8.40
N THR A 88 -6.81 -13.79 -8.38
CA THR A 88 -7.86 -13.42 -9.34
C THR A 88 -7.28 -13.06 -10.71
N ASN A 89 -6.17 -12.34 -10.76
CA ASN A 89 -5.46 -11.97 -11.98
C ASN A 89 -3.94 -12.18 -11.80
N PRO A 90 -3.40 -13.36 -12.13
CA PRO A 90 -1.97 -13.63 -12.00
C PRO A 90 -1.05 -12.71 -12.81
N LYS A 91 -1.58 -12.09 -13.87
CA LYS A 91 -0.83 -11.16 -14.75
C LYS A 91 -0.82 -9.73 -14.22
N LEU A 92 -1.65 -9.42 -13.22
CA LEU A 92 -1.75 -8.09 -12.64
C LEU A 92 -0.40 -7.66 -12.07
N ARG A 93 0.08 -6.52 -12.53
CA ARG A 93 1.28 -5.90 -11.97
C ARG A 93 0.90 -5.15 -10.71
N ILE A 94 1.55 -5.47 -9.61
CA ILE A 94 1.35 -4.79 -8.32
C ILE A 94 2.68 -4.20 -7.90
N GLU A 95 2.65 -2.93 -7.59
CA GLU A 95 3.78 -2.18 -7.03
C GLU A 95 3.38 -1.62 -5.67
N ILE A 96 4.24 -1.75 -4.68
CA ILE A 96 4.02 -1.30 -3.31
C ILE A 96 5.15 -0.35 -2.94
N SER A 97 4.81 0.86 -2.50
CA SER A 97 5.74 1.77 -1.83
C SER A 97 5.59 1.67 -0.32
N THR A 98 6.69 1.50 0.40
CA THR A 98 6.66 1.31 1.85
C THR A 98 7.93 1.81 2.53
N ASN A 99 7.83 2.20 3.80
CA ASN A 99 8.98 2.50 4.64
C ASN A 99 9.75 1.24 5.10
N ALA A 100 9.31 0.05 4.69
CA ALA A 100 9.93 -1.26 4.93
C ALA A 100 9.99 -1.72 6.40
N SER A 101 9.38 -1.03 7.33
CA SER A 101 9.48 -1.37 8.75
C SER A 101 8.56 -2.54 9.14
N GLY A 102 9.12 -3.58 9.73
CA GLY A 102 8.37 -4.72 10.29
C GLY A 102 7.97 -5.80 9.27
N ARG A 103 7.31 -6.83 9.75
CA ARG A 103 6.72 -7.96 9.00
C ARG A 103 7.64 -8.63 7.96
N PRO A 104 8.84 -9.10 8.32
CA PRO A 104 9.82 -9.64 7.36
C PRO A 104 9.27 -10.82 6.54
N ASN A 105 8.36 -11.63 7.08
CA ASN A 105 7.75 -12.76 6.36
C ASN A 105 6.90 -12.33 5.16
N TRP A 106 6.41 -11.09 5.13
CA TRP A 106 5.64 -10.59 4.01
C TRP A 106 6.50 -10.40 2.76
N TRP A 107 7.75 -10.03 2.92
CA TRP A 107 8.66 -9.77 1.79
C TRP A 107 8.89 -11.03 0.96
N THR A 108 9.11 -12.17 1.62
CA THR A 108 9.22 -13.46 0.94
C THR A 108 7.95 -13.75 0.13
N ARG A 109 6.80 -13.61 0.78
CA ARG A 109 5.53 -13.91 0.13
C ARG A 109 5.20 -12.98 -1.03
N LEU A 110 5.46 -11.69 -0.89
CA LEU A 110 5.28 -10.70 -1.97
C LEU A 110 6.22 -11.00 -3.15
N GLY A 111 7.45 -11.43 -2.88
CA GLY A 111 8.39 -11.89 -3.91
C GLY A 111 7.88 -13.13 -4.67
N GLU A 112 7.34 -14.13 -3.98
CA GLU A 112 6.72 -15.32 -4.60
C GLU A 112 5.53 -14.95 -5.50
N LEU A 113 4.77 -13.93 -5.12
CA LEU A 113 3.65 -13.39 -5.89
C LEU A 113 4.09 -12.51 -7.07
N GLY A 114 5.37 -12.23 -7.23
CA GLY A 114 5.90 -11.35 -8.27
C GLY A 114 5.46 -9.90 -8.10
N VAL A 115 5.39 -9.43 -6.85
CA VAL A 115 5.08 -8.04 -6.52
C VAL A 115 6.36 -7.21 -6.50
N THR A 116 6.34 -6.04 -7.12
CA THR A 116 7.43 -5.07 -7.02
C THR A 116 7.28 -4.28 -5.72
N VAL A 117 8.36 -4.20 -4.94
CA VAL A 117 8.37 -3.42 -3.70
C VAL A 117 9.43 -2.33 -3.79
N ASP A 118 8.98 -1.09 -3.61
CA ASP A 118 9.83 0.08 -3.56
C ASP A 118 10.03 0.49 -2.09
N PHE A 119 11.21 0.21 -1.58
CA PHE A 119 11.60 0.56 -0.23
C PHE A 119 12.05 2.02 -0.16
N ARG A 120 11.27 2.84 0.55
CA ARG A 120 11.57 4.26 0.76
C ARG A 120 12.66 4.42 1.83
N ILE A 121 13.91 4.43 1.38
CA ILE A 121 15.09 4.59 2.23
C ILE A 121 15.59 6.02 2.06
N ASP A 122 15.58 6.80 3.15
CA ASP A 122 15.89 8.24 3.12
C ASP A 122 17.25 8.57 3.74
N GLY A 123 18.11 7.58 3.90
CA GLY A 123 19.45 7.77 4.46
C GLY A 123 20.22 6.48 4.63
N LEU A 124 21.44 6.59 5.11
CA LEU A 124 22.27 5.46 5.49
C LEU A 124 21.94 4.99 6.93
N ALA A 125 22.64 3.98 7.42
CA ALA A 125 22.41 3.39 8.74
C ALA A 125 22.46 4.40 9.90
N ASP A 126 23.25 5.46 9.74
CA ASP A 126 23.46 6.52 10.70
C ASP A 126 22.57 7.77 10.51
N THR A 127 21.89 7.88 9.38
CA THR A 127 21.11 9.07 9.00
C THR A 127 19.64 8.81 8.71
N HIS A 128 19.27 7.56 8.41
CA HIS A 128 17.87 7.21 8.08
C HIS A 128 16.89 7.62 9.19
N HIS A 129 17.25 7.44 10.45
CA HIS A 129 16.44 7.79 11.62
C HIS A 129 16.19 9.29 11.80
N LEU A 130 16.94 10.16 11.08
CA LEU A 130 16.73 11.60 11.15
C LEU A 130 15.48 12.04 10.38
N TYR A 131 15.04 11.22 9.44
CA TYR A 131 13.85 11.50 8.64
C TYR A 131 12.67 10.58 8.99
N ARG A 132 12.95 9.34 9.47
CA ARG A 132 11.92 8.32 9.71
C ARG A 132 11.81 7.87 11.14
#